data_b94a7540187769d1d067de6ac219b396
#
_entry.id   b94a7540187769d1d067de6ac219b396
#
_cell.length_a   1.000
_cell.length_b   1.000
_cell.length_c   1.000
_cell.angle_alpha   90.00
_cell.angle_beta   90.00
_cell.angle_gamma   90.00
#
_symmetry.space_group_name_H-M   'P 1'
#
loop_
_entity.id
_entity.type
_entity.pdbx_description
1 polymer ?
#
loop_
_entity_poly.entity_id
_entity_poly.type
_entity_poly.pdbx_seq_one_letter_code
_entity_poly.pdbx_strand_id
1 'polypeptide(L)'
;EKAQAAADPNPALYLKVDLKGRGEIVFDDAVKGRIAKPAATYLEEDGKTSRDFVILRSNGMPVYNFACVVDDLDMRISHVIRGDDHVENTFRQIFIYEAIQALPSEQSGGKPPKLPVFAHLPMIFNEEGKKISKRRDPVAITLYQDCGLLPEAFINFEALLGWSPGDDREMMPLPEITREFSF
;
A
#
# COMPACT_ATOMS: atom_id res chain seq x y z
N GLU A 1 -30.71 -8.02 -0.63
CA GLU A 1 -29.73 -7.09 -0.01
C GLU A 1 -30.42 -5.87 0.61
N LYS A 2 -31.28 -5.13 -0.11
CA LYS A 2 -32.02 -3.98 0.45
C LYS A 2 -32.96 -4.37 1.60
N ALA A 3 -33.56 -5.56 1.57
CA ALA A 3 -34.44 -6.04 2.63
C ALA A 3 -33.66 -6.46 3.90
N GLN A 4 -32.44 -6.94 3.74
CA GLN A 4 -31.57 -7.34 4.87
C GLN A 4 -30.92 -6.12 5.54
N ALA A 5 -30.56 -5.09 4.76
CA ALA A 5 -30.06 -3.82 5.29
C ALA A 5 -31.10 -3.06 6.14
N ALA A 6 -32.40 -3.25 5.87
CA ALA A 6 -33.46 -2.63 6.67
C ALA A 6 -33.71 -3.33 8.04
N ALA A 7 -33.15 -4.52 8.24
CA ALA A 7 -33.28 -5.30 9.48
C ALA A 7 -32.05 -5.15 10.41
N ASP A 8 -30.93 -4.65 9.91
CA ASP A 8 -29.70 -4.41 10.70
C ASP A 8 -29.68 -2.96 11.18
N PRO A 9 -29.73 -2.70 12.50
CA PRO A 9 -29.64 -1.33 13.03
C PRO A 9 -28.31 -0.63 12.72
N ASN A 10 -27.24 -1.38 12.39
CA ASN A 10 -25.93 -0.85 12.00
C ASN A 10 -25.42 -1.59 10.76
N PRO A 11 -25.94 -1.29 9.57
CA PRO A 11 -25.50 -1.96 8.35
C PRO A 11 -24.03 -1.62 8.04
N ALA A 12 -23.29 -2.59 7.51
CA ALA A 12 -21.95 -2.32 6.97
C ALA A 12 -22.03 -1.27 5.85
N LEU A 13 -21.05 -0.36 5.80
CA LEU A 13 -20.95 0.63 4.73
C LEU A 13 -20.05 0.11 3.61
N TYR A 14 -20.52 0.27 2.39
CA TYR A 14 -19.82 -0.11 1.17
C TYR A 14 -19.42 1.13 0.39
N LEU A 15 -18.21 1.14 -0.14
CA LEU A 15 -17.79 2.11 -1.15
C LEU A 15 -18.33 1.63 -2.49
N LYS A 16 -19.08 2.50 -3.14
CA LYS A 16 -19.52 2.28 -4.52
C LYS A 16 -18.37 2.61 -5.47
N VAL A 17 -17.93 1.61 -6.23
CA VAL A 17 -16.84 1.77 -7.20
C VAL A 17 -17.40 2.28 -8.52
N ASP A 18 -16.95 3.45 -8.96
CA ASP A 18 -17.32 4.00 -10.28
C ASP A 18 -16.27 3.60 -11.33
N LEU A 19 -16.66 2.70 -12.22
CA LEU A 19 -15.84 2.21 -13.34
C LEU A 19 -16.26 2.81 -14.67
N LYS A 20 -17.24 3.73 -14.70
CA LYS A 20 -17.83 4.25 -15.92
C LYS A 20 -16.77 4.91 -16.82
N GLY A 21 -16.62 4.37 -18.03
CA GLY A 21 -15.67 4.87 -19.03
C GLY A 21 -14.21 4.50 -18.76
N ARG A 22 -13.91 3.70 -17.74
CA ARG A 22 -12.54 3.25 -17.43
C ARG A 22 -12.24 1.92 -18.11
N GLY A 23 -11.17 1.87 -18.90
CA GLY A 23 -10.63 0.60 -19.42
C GLY A 23 -9.71 -0.07 -18.40
N GLU A 24 -8.94 0.74 -17.68
CA GLU A 24 -7.94 0.31 -16.68
C GLU A 24 -7.97 1.19 -15.44
N ILE A 25 -7.55 0.63 -14.31
CA ILE A 25 -7.17 1.35 -13.10
C ILE A 25 -5.64 1.37 -13.07
N VAL A 26 -5.06 2.55 -12.94
CA VAL A 26 -3.62 2.77 -13.13
C VAL A 26 -3.08 3.62 -11.99
N PHE A 27 -1.86 3.30 -11.56
CA PHE A 27 -1.04 4.21 -10.75
C PHE A 27 0.44 4.06 -11.14
N ASP A 28 1.20 5.11 -10.88
CA ASP A 28 2.65 5.11 -11.05
C ASP A 28 3.31 4.77 -9.71
N ASP A 29 4.13 3.73 -9.73
CA ASP A 29 4.90 3.28 -8.57
C ASP A 29 6.36 3.70 -8.74
N ALA A 30 6.95 4.28 -7.69
CA ALA A 30 8.30 4.84 -7.76
C ALA A 30 9.39 3.78 -8.02
N VAL A 31 9.11 2.51 -7.66
CA VAL A 31 10.04 1.38 -7.84
C VAL A 31 9.69 0.56 -9.09
N LYS A 32 8.40 0.27 -9.29
CA LYS A 32 7.92 -0.65 -10.34
C LYS A 32 7.48 0.07 -11.62
N GLY A 33 7.42 1.39 -11.61
CA GLY A 33 6.88 2.17 -12.72
C GLY A 33 5.35 2.06 -12.82
N ARG A 34 4.82 2.17 -14.03
CA ARG A 34 3.37 2.13 -14.26
C ARG A 34 2.78 0.74 -13.98
N ILE A 35 1.86 0.69 -13.03
CA ILE A 35 1.08 -0.52 -12.71
C ILE A 35 -0.37 -0.31 -13.14
N ALA A 36 -0.89 -1.24 -13.93
CA ALA A 36 -2.24 -1.17 -14.47
C ALA A 36 -2.99 -2.48 -14.24
N LYS A 37 -4.30 -2.37 -14.04
CA LYS A 37 -5.21 -3.50 -13.90
C LYS A 37 -6.48 -3.24 -14.70
N PRO A 38 -6.96 -4.20 -15.50
CA PRO A 38 -8.21 -4.03 -16.23
C PRO A 38 -9.37 -3.68 -15.30
N ALA A 39 -10.13 -2.63 -15.60
CA ALA A 39 -11.29 -2.22 -14.80
C ALA A 39 -12.34 -3.35 -14.71
N ALA A 40 -12.40 -4.22 -15.71
CA ALA A 40 -13.26 -5.41 -15.70
C ALA A 40 -13.01 -6.35 -14.52
N THR A 41 -11.82 -6.32 -13.90
CA THR A 41 -11.49 -7.10 -12.68
C THR A 41 -12.38 -6.70 -11.50
N TYR A 42 -12.91 -5.49 -11.51
CA TYR A 42 -13.77 -4.94 -10.47
C TYR A 42 -15.27 -4.98 -10.85
N LEU A 43 -15.62 -5.77 -11.85
CA LEU A 43 -17.01 -6.05 -12.20
C LEU A 43 -17.47 -7.37 -11.59
N GLU A 44 -18.75 -7.46 -11.29
CA GLU A 44 -19.43 -8.71 -10.96
C GLU A 44 -19.49 -9.63 -12.19
N GLU A 45 -19.96 -10.86 -12.01
CA GLU A 45 -20.06 -11.85 -13.09
C GLU A 45 -20.95 -11.41 -14.25
N ASP A 46 -21.87 -10.47 -14.00
CA ASP A 46 -22.74 -9.88 -15.01
C ASP A 46 -22.00 -8.96 -16.01
N GLY A 47 -20.72 -8.63 -15.72
CA GLY A 47 -19.87 -7.73 -16.49
C GLY A 47 -20.35 -6.27 -16.54
N LYS A 48 -21.32 -5.89 -15.73
CA LYS A 48 -21.95 -4.55 -15.72
C LYS A 48 -21.96 -3.89 -14.36
N THR A 49 -22.14 -4.68 -13.32
CA THR A 49 -22.20 -4.17 -11.93
C THR A 49 -20.81 -4.10 -11.34
N SER A 50 -20.42 -2.96 -10.76
CA SER A 50 -19.14 -2.83 -10.06
C SER A 50 -19.18 -3.57 -8.72
N ARG A 51 -18.06 -4.19 -8.38
CA ARG A 51 -17.85 -4.85 -7.06
C ARG A 51 -17.59 -3.80 -6.01
N ASP A 52 -18.64 -3.42 -5.31
CA ASP A 52 -18.52 -2.56 -4.15
C ASP A 52 -17.84 -3.32 -3.01
N PHE A 53 -17.03 -2.62 -2.21
CA PHE A 53 -16.34 -3.26 -1.09
C PHE A 53 -16.61 -2.55 0.22
N VAL A 54 -16.62 -3.32 1.30
CA VAL A 54 -16.85 -2.80 2.65
C VAL A 54 -15.73 -1.83 3.03
N ILE A 55 -16.10 -0.67 3.56
CA ILE A 55 -15.19 0.31 4.17
C ILE A 55 -15.38 0.38 5.68
N LEU A 56 -16.60 0.17 6.18
CA LEU A 56 -16.92 0.12 7.60
C LEU A 56 -17.80 -1.11 7.88
N ARG A 57 -17.39 -1.90 8.85
CA ARG A 57 -18.13 -3.10 9.27
C ARG A 57 -19.36 -2.69 10.11
N SER A 58 -20.36 -3.58 10.23
CA SER A 58 -21.55 -3.37 11.05
C SER A 58 -21.25 -3.11 12.54
N ASN A 59 -20.10 -3.57 13.03
CA ASN A 59 -19.65 -3.26 14.39
C ASN A 59 -18.96 -1.90 14.55
N GLY A 60 -18.97 -1.05 13.52
CA GLY A 60 -18.34 0.26 13.51
C GLY A 60 -16.82 0.27 13.25
N MET A 61 -16.21 -0.89 13.07
CA MET A 61 -14.75 -0.96 12.80
C MET A 61 -14.45 -0.74 11.32
N PRO A 62 -13.53 0.19 10.98
CA PRO A 62 -13.09 0.37 9.61
C PRO A 62 -12.32 -0.86 9.12
N VAL A 63 -12.37 -1.10 7.82
CA VAL A 63 -11.49 -2.10 7.20
C VAL A 63 -10.13 -1.50 6.92
N TYR A 64 -9.11 -2.36 6.80
CA TYR A 64 -7.71 -1.98 6.63
C TYR A 64 -7.50 -0.88 5.58
N ASN A 65 -7.98 -1.08 4.35
CA ASN A 65 -7.75 -0.12 3.27
C ASN A 65 -8.37 1.26 3.53
N PHE A 66 -9.52 1.31 4.20
CA PHE A 66 -10.16 2.57 4.56
C PHE A 66 -9.41 3.27 5.69
N ALA A 67 -9.05 2.54 6.75
CA ALA A 67 -8.27 3.09 7.85
C ALA A 67 -6.94 3.66 7.38
N CYS A 68 -6.18 2.91 6.55
CA CYS A 68 -4.92 3.41 5.99
C CYS A 68 -5.09 4.72 5.23
N VAL A 69 -6.09 4.84 4.35
CA VAL A 69 -6.29 6.07 3.57
C VAL A 69 -6.65 7.25 4.46
N VAL A 70 -7.49 7.04 5.49
CA VAL A 70 -7.86 8.10 6.44
C VAL A 70 -6.64 8.55 7.23
N ASP A 71 -5.85 7.61 7.75
CA ASP A 71 -4.63 7.90 8.51
C ASP A 71 -3.59 8.61 7.62
N ASP A 72 -3.38 8.14 6.39
CA ASP A 72 -2.46 8.74 5.43
C ASP A 72 -2.82 10.20 5.12
N LEU A 73 -4.12 10.47 4.98
CA LEU A 73 -4.63 11.82 4.74
C LEU A 73 -4.48 12.74 5.96
N ASP A 74 -4.85 12.25 7.14
CA ASP A 74 -4.79 13.01 8.40
C ASP A 74 -3.34 13.34 8.76
N MET A 75 -2.44 12.36 8.60
CA MET A 75 -1.01 12.51 8.83
C MET A 75 -0.28 13.20 7.68
N ARG A 76 -0.95 13.48 6.56
CA ARG A 76 -0.37 14.09 5.35
C ARG A 76 0.81 13.30 4.80
N ILE A 77 0.66 11.98 4.72
CA ILE A 77 1.69 11.10 4.20
C ILE A 77 1.97 11.43 2.74
N SER A 78 3.23 11.70 2.42
CA SER A 78 3.67 12.02 1.06
C SER A 78 4.08 10.80 0.25
N HIS A 79 4.61 9.75 0.93
CA HIS A 79 5.10 8.53 0.30
C HIS A 79 4.63 7.31 1.10
N VAL A 80 4.08 6.32 0.41
CA VAL A 80 3.71 5.01 0.98
C VAL A 80 4.70 3.98 0.46
N ILE A 81 5.68 3.62 1.30
CA ILE A 81 6.74 2.66 0.98
C ILE A 81 6.46 1.37 1.73
N ARG A 82 6.26 0.25 1.02
CA ARG A 82 5.85 -1.01 1.64
C ARG A 82 6.17 -2.23 0.77
N GLY A 83 5.93 -3.40 1.29
CA GLY A 83 6.12 -4.65 0.54
C GLY A 83 5.16 -4.79 -0.65
N ASP A 84 5.63 -5.47 -1.65
CA ASP A 84 4.99 -5.79 -2.93
C ASP A 84 3.65 -6.55 -2.78
N ASP A 85 3.48 -7.30 -1.70
CA ASP A 85 2.21 -7.97 -1.35
C ASP A 85 1.04 -7.00 -1.09
N HIS A 86 1.32 -5.70 -1.00
CA HIS A 86 0.31 -4.65 -0.85
C HIS A 86 -0.09 -3.95 -2.16
N VAL A 87 0.46 -4.31 -3.31
CA VAL A 87 0.07 -3.72 -4.61
C VAL A 87 -1.44 -3.82 -4.86
N GLU A 88 -2.04 -4.97 -4.56
CA GLU A 88 -3.50 -5.15 -4.70
C GLU A 88 -4.32 -4.24 -3.77
N ASN A 89 -3.78 -3.88 -2.60
CA ASN A 89 -4.43 -2.95 -1.70
C ASN A 89 -4.41 -1.53 -2.25
N THR A 90 -3.35 -1.14 -2.98
CA THR A 90 -3.23 0.20 -3.58
C THR A 90 -4.39 0.50 -4.53
N PHE A 91 -4.80 -0.44 -5.35
CA PHE A 91 -5.95 -0.24 -6.22
C PHE A 91 -7.25 0.08 -5.46
N ARG A 92 -7.49 -0.61 -4.33
CA ARG A 92 -8.66 -0.33 -3.47
C ARG A 92 -8.52 1.02 -2.77
N GLN A 93 -7.33 1.36 -2.34
CA GLN A 93 -7.04 2.64 -1.69
C GLN A 93 -7.22 3.80 -2.66
N ILE A 94 -6.83 3.65 -3.93
CA ILE A 94 -7.08 4.66 -4.98
C ILE A 94 -8.56 4.98 -5.10
N PHE A 95 -9.46 3.99 -5.13
CA PHE A 95 -10.89 4.25 -5.15
C PHE A 95 -11.38 5.03 -3.93
N ILE A 96 -10.79 4.78 -2.75
CA ILE A 96 -11.13 5.52 -1.54
C ILE A 96 -10.62 6.97 -1.63
N TYR A 97 -9.37 7.17 -2.07
CA TYR A 97 -8.82 8.52 -2.31
C TYR A 97 -9.68 9.31 -3.28
N GLU A 98 -10.05 8.71 -4.41
CA GLU A 98 -10.89 9.35 -5.43
C GLU A 98 -12.27 9.71 -4.89
N ALA A 99 -12.89 8.83 -4.08
CA ALA A 99 -14.17 9.11 -3.45
C ALA A 99 -14.08 10.29 -2.47
N ILE A 100 -13.00 10.39 -1.69
CA ILE A 100 -12.77 11.51 -0.77
C ILE A 100 -12.46 12.80 -1.55
N GLN A 101 -11.70 12.71 -2.65
CA GLN A 101 -11.42 13.85 -3.52
C GLN A 101 -12.68 14.41 -4.20
N ALA A 102 -13.66 13.56 -4.47
CA ALA A 102 -14.94 13.95 -5.05
C ALA A 102 -15.89 14.63 -4.06
N LEU A 103 -15.59 14.62 -2.75
CA LEU A 103 -16.38 15.32 -1.74
C LEU A 103 -16.26 16.84 -1.90
N PRO A 104 -17.33 17.60 -1.62
CA PRO A 104 -17.26 19.05 -1.55
C PRO A 104 -16.15 19.52 -0.60
N SER A 105 -15.48 20.63 -0.96
CA SER A 105 -14.34 21.16 -0.19
C SER A 105 -14.66 21.42 1.28
N GLU A 106 -15.90 21.76 1.60
CA GLU A 106 -16.38 21.97 2.97
C GLU A 106 -16.36 20.67 3.79
N GLN A 107 -16.56 19.52 3.14
CA GLN A 107 -16.57 18.20 3.78
C GLN A 107 -15.19 17.53 3.78
N SER A 108 -14.32 17.89 2.84
CA SER A 108 -12.95 17.36 2.73
C SER A 108 -11.90 18.20 3.47
N GLY A 109 -12.31 19.23 4.22
CA GLY A 109 -11.39 20.05 5.00
C GLY A 109 -10.56 21.04 4.16
N GLY A 110 -10.96 21.36 2.93
CA GLY A 110 -10.27 22.33 2.07
C GLY A 110 -9.87 21.77 0.70
N LYS A 111 -8.59 21.89 0.35
CA LYS A 111 -8.10 21.36 -0.95
C LYS A 111 -8.25 19.85 -1.03
N PRO A 112 -8.65 19.29 -2.21
CA PRO A 112 -8.69 17.86 -2.38
C PRO A 112 -7.32 17.24 -2.06
N PRO A 113 -7.28 16.15 -1.29
CA PRO A 113 -6.02 15.54 -0.91
C PRO A 113 -5.30 15.02 -2.16
N LYS A 114 -3.98 15.17 -2.19
CA LYS A 114 -3.16 14.54 -3.23
C LYS A 114 -2.95 13.07 -2.87
N LEU A 115 -2.90 12.21 -3.89
CA LEU A 115 -2.44 10.85 -3.69
C LEU A 115 -0.97 10.88 -3.24
N PRO A 116 -0.58 10.02 -2.29
CA PRO A 116 0.83 9.81 -1.97
C PRO A 116 1.56 9.18 -3.17
N VAL A 117 2.86 9.30 -3.19
CA VAL A 117 3.71 8.49 -4.08
C VAL A 117 3.75 7.08 -3.50
N PHE A 118 3.41 6.08 -4.30
CA PHE A 118 3.52 4.68 -3.91
C PHE A 118 4.86 4.10 -4.33
N ALA A 119 5.45 3.28 -3.47
CA ALA A 119 6.70 2.57 -3.73
C ALA A 119 6.60 1.15 -3.15
N HIS A 120 6.52 0.14 -4.01
CA HIS A 120 6.38 -1.25 -3.60
C HIS A 120 7.71 -1.98 -3.76
N LEU A 121 8.32 -2.32 -2.61
CA LEU A 121 9.60 -3.02 -2.54
C LEU A 121 9.42 -4.53 -2.79
N PRO A 122 10.39 -5.19 -3.45
CA PRO A 122 10.34 -6.61 -3.67
C PRO A 122 10.30 -7.39 -2.36
N MET A 123 9.68 -8.57 -2.40
CA MET A 123 9.65 -9.48 -1.26
C MET A 123 11.03 -10.11 -1.06
N ILE A 124 11.42 -10.27 0.20
CA ILE A 124 12.65 -10.97 0.57
C ILE A 124 12.32 -12.46 0.74
N PHE A 125 13.14 -13.29 0.13
CA PHE A 125 13.02 -14.74 0.15
C PHE A 125 14.23 -15.37 0.86
N ASN A 126 14.02 -16.50 1.51
CA ASN A 126 15.11 -17.28 2.08
C ASN A 126 15.79 -18.15 1.00
N GLU A 127 16.84 -18.88 1.37
CA GLU A 127 17.61 -19.77 0.47
C GLU A 127 16.74 -20.85 -0.19
N GLU A 128 15.64 -21.26 0.44
CA GLU A 128 14.69 -22.23 -0.11
C GLU A 128 13.68 -21.58 -1.09
N GLY A 129 13.81 -20.30 -1.39
CA GLY A 129 12.87 -19.55 -2.24
C GLY A 129 11.50 -19.30 -1.60
N LYS A 130 11.39 -19.39 -0.27
CA LYS A 130 10.17 -19.08 0.48
C LYS A 130 10.23 -17.65 1.01
N LYS A 131 9.09 -16.93 0.95
CA LYS A 131 8.98 -15.61 1.55
C LYS A 131 9.38 -15.66 3.02
N ILE A 132 10.28 -14.78 3.44
CA ILE A 132 10.70 -14.63 4.84
C ILE A 132 9.49 -14.26 5.71
N SER A 133 9.38 -14.94 6.84
CA SER A 133 8.28 -14.78 7.79
C SER A 133 8.79 -14.66 9.22
N LYS A 134 8.36 -13.63 9.93
CA LYS A 134 8.68 -13.41 11.37
C LYS A 134 8.38 -14.61 12.28
N ARG A 135 7.50 -15.53 11.85
CA ARG A 135 7.14 -16.72 12.63
C ARG A 135 8.06 -17.92 12.39
N ARG A 136 8.77 -17.94 11.27
CA ARG A 136 9.55 -19.12 10.84
C ARG A 136 11.04 -18.84 10.71
N ASP A 137 11.36 -17.59 10.37
CA ASP A 137 12.73 -17.21 10.06
C ASP A 137 13.31 -16.31 11.15
N PRO A 138 14.61 -16.40 11.48
CA PRO A 138 15.27 -15.59 12.50
C PRO A 138 15.51 -14.17 11.99
N VAL A 139 14.46 -13.33 11.99
CA VAL A 139 14.49 -11.97 11.43
C VAL A 139 14.45 -10.87 12.50
N ALA A 140 14.55 -11.23 13.79
CA ALA A 140 14.63 -10.23 14.85
C ALA A 140 15.99 -9.53 14.82
N ILE A 141 16.00 -8.20 14.82
CA ILE A 141 17.23 -7.40 14.80
C ILE A 141 18.18 -7.74 15.97
N THR A 142 17.62 -8.14 17.11
CA THR A 142 18.39 -8.57 18.29
C THR A 142 19.27 -9.78 18.03
N LEU A 143 18.85 -10.69 17.13
CA LEU A 143 19.67 -11.86 16.76
C LEU A 143 20.95 -11.45 16.05
N TYR A 144 20.91 -10.46 15.18
CA TYR A 144 22.08 -9.93 14.50
C TYR A 144 23.02 -9.22 15.46
N GLN A 145 22.45 -8.49 16.44
CA GLN A 145 23.21 -7.89 17.54
C GLN A 145 23.90 -8.96 18.38
N ASP A 146 23.22 -10.03 18.76
CA ASP A 146 23.75 -11.14 19.55
C ASP A 146 24.85 -11.91 18.79
N CYS A 147 24.77 -11.93 17.46
CA CYS A 147 25.83 -12.45 16.59
C CYS A 147 27.03 -11.50 16.44
N GLY A 148 26.99 -10.32 17.05
CA GLY A 148 28.07 -9.35 16.99
C GLY A 148 28.14 -8.53 15.69
N LEU A 149 27.07 -8.48 14.89
CA LEU A 149 27.02 -7.59 13.74
C LEU A 149 26.99 -6.14 14.19
N LEU A 150 27.84 -5.33 13.56
CA LEU A 150 27.86 -3.89 13.79
C LEU A 150 26.64 -3.24 13.13
N PRO A 151 26.00 -2.24 13.75
CA PRO A 151 24.85 -1.55 13.17
C PRO A 151 25.11 -0.99 11.77
N GLU A 152 26.30 -0.47 11.53
CA GLU A 152 26.72 0.10 10.25
C GLU A 152 26.76 -0.96 9.15
N ALA A 153 27.25 -2.16 9.45
CA ALA A 153 27.29 -3.28 8.51
C ALA A 153 25.88 -3.78 8.21
N PHE A 154 25.02 -3.86 9.24
CA PHE A 154 23.63 -4.25 9.07
C PHE A 154 22.86 -3.26 8.20
N ILE A 155 22.99 -1.96 8.44
CA ILE A 155 22.34 -0.91 7.65
C ILE A 155 22.84 -0.94 6.20
N ASN A 156 24.13 -1.12 5.96
CA ASN A 156 24.69 -1.23 4.62
C ASN A 156 24.10 -2.43 3.87
N PHE A 157 24.00 -3.58 4.53
CA PHE A 157 23.39 -4.78 3.96
C PHE A 157 21.91 -4.57 3.63
N GLU A 158 21.13 -4.02 4.56
CA GLU A 158 19.71 -3.72 4.38
C GLU A 158 19.46 -2.77 3.20
N ALA A 159 20.32 -1.76 3.02
CA ALA A 159 20.20 -0.81 1.92
C ALA A 159 20.30 -1.53 0.56
N LEU A 160 21.18 -2.50 0.43
CA LEU A 160 21.40 -3.24 -0.82
C LEU A 160 20.34 -4.30 -1.13
N LEU A 161 19.43 -4.61 -0.19
CA LEU A 161 18.37 -5.59 -0.44
C LEU A 161 17.30 -5.12 -1.45
N GLY A 162 17.20 -3.84 -1.70
CA GLY A 162 16.19 -3.31 -2.62
C GLY A 162 16.60 -2.05 -3.38
N TRP A 163 17.83 -1.61 -3.18
CA TRP A 163 18.40 -0.43 -3.82
C TRP A 163 19.84 -0.70 -4.28
N SER A 164 20.31 0.04 -5.27
CA SER A 164 21.68 0.03 -5.76
C SER A 164 22.14 1.44 -6.04
N PRO A 165 23.40 1.79 -5.72
CA PRO A 165 23.98 3.10 -6.09
C PRO A 165 24.19 3.25 -7.61
N GLY A 166 23.95 2.20 -8.40
CA GLY A 166 24.14 2.20 -9.85
C GLY A 166 25.55 1.81 -10.29
N ASP A 167 26.37 1.35 -9.35
CA ASP A 167 27.70 0.79 -9.58
C ASP A 167 27.92 -0.46 -8.72
N ASP A 168 29.14 -1.01 -8.71
CA ASP A 168 29.48 -2.27 -8.03
C ASP A 168 29.93 -2.07 -6.56
N ARG A 169 29.67 -0.90 -5.95
CA ARG A 169 30.00 -0.65 -4.55
C ARG A 169 29.05 -1.41 -3.64
N GLU A 170 29.59 -2.26 -2.79
CA GLU A 170 28.83 -3.02 -1.79
C GLU A 170 29.09 -2.50 -0.35
N MET A 171 30.12 -1.67 -0.15
CA MET A 171 30.45 -1.12 1.17
C MET A 171 30.34 0.39 1.14
N MET A 172 29.34 0.92 1.82
CA MET A 172 29.08 2.35 1.89
C MET A 172 28.70 2.76 3.33
N PRO A 173 29.31 3.79 3.89
CA PRO A 173 28.89 4.32 5.18
C PRO A 173 27.51 5.01 5.07
N LEU A 174 26.74 5.04 6.15
CA LEU A 174 25.39 5.60 6.16
C LEU A 174 25.26 7.01 5.58
N PRO A 175 26.20 7.97 5.81
CA PRO A 175 26.13 9.28 5.18
C PRO A 175 26.20 9.24 3.65
N GLU A 176 26.94 8.27 3.08
CA GLU A 176 27.04 8.07 1.64
C GLU A 176 25.75 7.44 1.09
N ILE A 177 25.24 6.40 1.73
CA ILE A 177 23.94 5.81 1.40
C ILE A 177 22.85 6.89 1.40
N THR A 178 22.78 7.71 2.45
CA THR A 178 21.77 8.76 2.58
C THR A 178 21.86 9.81 1.47
N ARG A 179 23.09 10.15 1.02
CA ARG A 179 23.29 11.12 -0.05
C ARG A 179 22.89 10.60 -1.42
N GLU A 180 23.13 9.32 -1.68
CA GLU A 180 22.95 8.70 -2.99
C GLU A 180 21.61 8.02 -3.15
N PHE A 181 20.88 7.76 -2.04
CA PHE A 181 19.59 7.10 -2.08
C PHE A 181 18.58 7.89 -2.92
N SER A 182 17.95 7.18 -3.87
CA SER A 182 16.83 7.66 -4.67
C SER A 182 15.88 6.50 -4.98
N PHE A 183 14.65 6.82 -5.31
CA PHE A 183 13.70 5.86 -5.87
C PHE A 183 13.96 5.68 -7.37
#